data_04b60d579d55a570a7d5dfc66d07c58c
#
_entry.id   04b60d579d55a570a7d5dfc66d07c58c
#
_cell.length_a   1.000
_cell.length_b   1.000
_cell.length_c   1.000
_cell.angle_alpha   90.00
_cell.angle_beta   90.00
_cell.angle_gamma   90.00
#
_symmetry.space_group_name_H-M   'P 1'
#
loop_
_entity.id
_entity.type
_entity.pdbx_description
1 polymer ?
#
loop_
_entity_poly.entity_id
_entity_poly.type
_entity_poly.pdbx_seq_one_letter_code
_entity_poly.pdbx_strand_id
1 'polypeptide(L)'
;MPLLVAALVLLAQAAQELPPPYPRAGTTKLLENDQVIVWDVAWLEQRYPLHTHRYDLVGMSYVDGDRIILQDDGTRRRISTSAWTFQTQRAGVTHYEEGVGEPPMRSIQIELKSPGPRAAPVAANESLRQLFGPAAAENARAVVFLLRAESSTVTHRHEADAVEIVFDGPQPTVTFVPSGTSHSGTAISASGRMYIFELK
;
A
#
# COMPACT_ATOMS: atom_id res chain seq x y z
N MET A 1 12.92 -16.15 65.67
CA MET A 1 13.41 -15.51 64.44
C MET A 1 12.40 -15.75 63.34
N PRO A 2 11.67 -14.75 62.84
CA PRO A 2 10.78 -14.94 61.69
C PRO A 2 11.54 -14.68 60.39
N LEU A 3 11.51 -15.66 59.50
CA LEU A 3 11.98 -15.51 58.10
C LEU A 3 11.04 -14.60 57.34
N LEU A 4 11.54 -13.45 56.87
CA LEU A 4 10.87 -12.61 55.87
C LEU A 4 11.04 -13.27 54.49
N VAL A 5 9.97 -13.80 53.97
CA VAL A 5 9.91 -14.21 52.55
C VAL A 5 9.60 -12.96 51.73
N ALA A 6 10.60 -12.41 51.04
CA ALA A 6 10.41 -11.34 50.08
C ALA A 6 9.86 -11.92 48.79
N ALA A 7 8.57 -11.72 48.54
CA ALA A 7 7.95 -12.06 47.24
C ALA A 7 8.37 -11.02 46.20
N LEU A 8 9.24 -11.44 45.27
CA LEU A 8 9.64 -10.64 44.13
C LEU A 8 8.49 -10.66 43.09
N VAL A 9 7.70 -9.62 43.04
CA VAL A 9 6.66 -9.44 42.02
C VAL A 9 7.35 -8.95 40.74
N LEU A 10 7.64 -9.86 39.83
CA LEU A 10 8.03 -9.51 38.45
C LEU A 10 6.80 -8.93 37.74
N LEU A 11 6.70 -7.63 37.67
CA LEU A 11 5.79 -6.93 36.76
C LEU A 11 6.34 -7.15 35.34
N ALA A 12 5.78 -8.12 34.62
CA ALA A 12 5.94 -8.21 33.18
C ALA A 12 5.31 -6.95 32.58
N GLN A 13 6.11 -5.95 32.23
CA GLN A 13 5.66 -4.85 31.38
C GLN A 13 5.30 -5.45 30.04
N ALA A 14 4.00 -5.57 29.74
CA ALA A 14 3.54 -5.87 28.40
C ALA A 14 4.13 -4.80 27.47
N ALA A 15 4.93 -5.22 26.49
CA ALA A 15 5.46 -4.31 25.49
C ALA A 15 4.27 -3.60 24.84
N GLN A 16 4.21 -2.30 24.96
CA GLN A 16 3.11 -1.50 24.40
C GLN A 16 3.17 -1.65 22.88
N GLU A 17 2.12 -2.21 22.30
CA GLU A 17 2.02 -2.37 20.85
C GLU A 17 2.01 -0.98 20.20
N LEU A 18 2.91 -0.76 19.24
CA LEU A 18 2.98 0.50 18.52
C LEU A 18 1.73 0.66 17.61
N PRO A 19 1.27 1.89 17.39
CA PRO A 19 0.14 2.12 16.51
C PRO A 19 0.47 1.68 15.06
N PRO A 20 -0.54 1.36 14.25
CA PRO A 20 -0.37 1.18 12.82
C PRO A 20 -0.05 2.51 12.14
N PRO A 21 0.46 2.51 10.89
CA PRO A 21 0.75 3.73 10.13
C PRO A 21 -0.52 4.55 9.82
N TYR A 22 -1.66 3.90 9.72
CA TYR A 22 -2.95 4.49 9.36
C TYR A 22 -4.08 4.03 10.30
N PRO A 23 -5.15 4.86 10.53
CA PRO A 23 -5.32 6.22 9.99
C PRO A 23 -4.43 7.27 10.70
N ARG A 24 -4.09 8.34 9.99
CA ARG A 24 -3.39 9.53 10.51
C ARG A 24 -3.82 10.78 9.75
N ALA A 25 -3.36 11.97 10.17
CA ALA A 25 -3.58 13.20 9.41
C ALA A 25 -3.06 13.05 7.97
N GLY A 26 -3.82 13.53 6.99
CA GLY A 26 -3.51 13.39 5.57
C GLY A 26 -3.90 12.05 4.96
N THR A 27 -4.67 11.20 5.64
CA THR A 27 -5.10 9.90 5.07
C THR A 27 -6.62 9.81 4.93
N THR A 28 -7.05 9.19 3.84
CA THR A 28 -8.45 8.82 3.59
C THR A 28 -8.51 7.33 3.27
N LYS A 29 -9.37 6.59 3.97
CA LYS A 29 -9.65 5.20 3.62
C LYS A 29 -10.56 5.17 2.40
N LEU A 30 -10.10 4.58 1.29
CA LEU A 30 -10.85 4.46 0.05
C LEU A 30 -11.64 3.15 -0.03
N LEU A 31 -11.08 2.07 0.54
CA LEU A 31 -11.70 0.75 0.54
C LEU A 31 -11.21 -0.07 1.72
N GLU A 32 -12.06 -0.92 2.27
CA GLU A 32 -11.68 -1.99 3.19
C GLU A 32 -12.58 -3.21 3.01
N ASN A 33 -11.97 -4.39 2.95
CA ASN A 33 -12.64 -5.68 3.00
C ASN A 33 -11.79 -6.69 3.78
N ASP A 34 -12.09 -7.97 3.71
CA ASP A 34 -11.35 -9.01 4.42
C ASP A 34 -9.92 -9.23 3.89
N GLN A 35 -9.62 -8.80 2.66
CA GLN A 35 -8.34 -9.02 1.97
C GLN A 35 -7.42 -7.82 2.05
N VAL A 36 -7.97 -6.60 1.93
CA VAL A 36 -7.17 -5.37 1.80
C VAL A 36 -7.75 -4.19 2.55
N ILE A 37 -6.88 -3.22 2.85
CA ILE A 37 -7.27 -1.85 3.18
C ILE A 37 -6.55 -0.93 2.19
N VAL A 38 -7.27 -0.04 1.53
CA VAL A 38 -6.69 0.92 0.58
C VAL A 38 -6.81 2.33 1.14
N TRP A 39 -5.68 3.01 1.20
CA TRP A 39 -5.53 4.36 1.71
C TRP A 39 -5.07 5.31 0.60
N ASP A 40 -5.65 6.50 0.55
CA ASP A 40 -5.03 7.66 -0.07
C ASP A 40 -4.27 8.41 1.02
N VAL A 41 -2.96 8.58 0.81
CA VAL A 41 -2.04 9.13 1.82
C VAL A 41 -1.36 10.36 1.27
N ALA A 42 -1.54 11.49 1.97
CA ALA A 42 -0.76 12.70 1.79
C ALA A 42 0.26 12.84 2.93
N TRP A 43 1.53 13.06 2.59
CA TRP A 43 2.58 13.37 3.58
C TRP A 43 2.59 14.86 3.85
N LEU A 44 1.72 15.32 4.77
CA LEU A 44 1.69 16.72 5.20
C LEU A 44 3.03 17.09 5.84
N GLU A 45 3.37 18.38 5.81
CA GLU A 45 4.61 18.90 6.40
C GLU A 45 4.57 18.83 7.94
N GLN A 46 4.71 17.59 8.43
CA GLN A 46 4.75 17.26 9.85
C GLN A 46 5.40 15.91 10.08
N ARG A 47 5.87 15.71 11.33
CA ARG A 47 6.35 14.41 11.78
C ARG A 47 5.19 13.56 12.28
N TYR A 48 5.14 12.31 11.82
CA TYR A 48 4.19 11.31 12.28
C TYR A 48 4.79 10.45 13.40
N PRO A 49 3.96 9.91 14.31
CA PRO A 49 4.41 9.06 15.41
C PRO A 49 5.17 7.82 14.93
N LEU A 50 5.99 7.27 15.83
CA LEU A 50 6.54 5.92 15.65
C LEU A 50 5.39 4.93 15.47
N HIS A 51 5.48 4.11 14.42
CA HIS A 51 4.44 3.15 14.07
C HIS A 51 5.05 1.87 13.52
N THR A 52 4.27 0.80 13.52
CA THR A 52 4.66 -0.50 12.94
C THR A 52 3.67 -0.89 11.84
N HIS A 53 4.19 -1.25 10.68
CA HIS A 53 3.37 -1.81 9.61
C HIS A 53 2.89 -3.22 10.01
N ARG A 54 1.59 -3.37 10.22
CA ARG A 54 0.98 -4.66 10.59
C ARG A 54 0.89 -5.62 9.41
N TYR A 55 0.79 -5.08 8.20
CA TYR A 55 0.58 -5.81 6.95
C TYR A 55 1.70 -5.51 5.98
N ASP A 56 1.93 -6.43 5.04
CA ASP A 56 2.66 -6.10 3.82
C ASP A 56 1.88 -5.02 3.06
N LEU A 57 2.61 -4.14 2.41
CA LEU A 57 2.04 -3.03 1.70
C LEU A 57 2.60 -2.98 0.28
N VAL A 58 1.73 -2.78 -0.67
CA VAL A 58 2.06 -2.38 -2.04
C VAL A 58 1.36 -1.06 -2.35
N GLY A 59 1.92 -0.25 -3.25
CA GLY A 59 1.28 1.00 -3.59
C GLY A 59 2.05 1.77 -4.64
N MET A 60 1.61 3.00 -4.86
CA MET A 60 2.25 3.89 -5.83
C MET A 60 2.06 5.35 -5.44
N SER A 61 3.09 6.15 -5.65
CA SER A 61 2.96 7.61 -5.60
C SER A 61 2.29 8.12 -6.86
N TYR A 62 1.44 9.14 -6.75
CA TYR A 62 0.81 9.80 -7.88
C TYR A 62 0.97 11.33 -7.88
N VAL A 63 1.56 11.87 -6.82
CA VAL A 63 2.07 13.24 -6.73
C VAL A 63 3.52 13.17 -6.27
N ASP A 64 4.40 13.88 -6.98
CA ASP A 64 5.82 14.00 -6.62
C ASP A 64 5.98 14.58 -5.23
N GLY A 65 7.10 14.27 -4.59
CA GLY A 65 7.45 14.92 -3.34
C GLY A 65 8.49 14.17 -2.53
N ASP A 66 8.78 14.71 -1.38
CA ASP A 66 9.79 14.19 -0.47
C ASP A 66 9.16 13.76 0.84
N ARG A 67 9.77 12.74 1.44
CA ARG A 67 9.53 12.37 2.83
C ARG A 67 10.84 12.00 3.52
N ILE A 68 10.84 12.04 4.83
CA ILE A 68 11.95 11.60 5.64
C ILE A 68 11.52 10.38 6.42
N ILE A 69 12.34 9.34 6.39
CA ILE A 69 12.22 8.16 7.25
C ILE A 69 13.24 8.30 8.36
N LEU A 70 12.79 8.17 9.60
CA LEU A 70 13.66 8.13 10.78
C LEU A 70 13.53 6.75 11.42
N GLN A 71 14.67 6.10 11.65
CA GLN A 71 14.75 4.82 12.35
C GLN A 71 14.99 5.03 13.84
N ASP A 72 14.79 3.98 14.63
CA ASP A 72 14.99 4.02 16.08
C ASP A 72 16.44 4.32 16.48
N ASP A 73 17.41 3.96 15.63
CA ASP A 73 18.83 4.23 15.83
C ASP A 73 19.22 5.69 15.54
N GLY A 74 18.25 6.55 15.19
CA GLY A 74 18.45 7.95 14.82
C GLY A 74 18.84 8.16 13.36
N THR A 75 18.98 7.11 12.56
CA THR A 75 19.25 7.24 11.13
C THR A 75 18.11 8.00 10.46
N ARG A 76 18.44 9.07 9.74
CA ARG A 76 17.51 9.92 9.01
C ARG A 76 17.80 9.86 7.52
N ARG A 77 16.82 9.46 6.72
CA ARG A 77 16.96 9.35 5.27
C ARG A 77 15.85 10.12 4.55
N ARG A 78 16.22 11.09 3.73
CA ARG A 78 15.30 11.75 2.79
C ARG A 78 15.08 10.86 1.59
N ILE A 79 13.84 10.71 1.18
CA ILE A 79 13.41 9.95 0.01
C ILE A 79 12.63 10.89 -0.89
N SER A 80 13.21 11.17 -2.05
CA SER A 80 12.51 11.87 -3.14
C SER A 80 11.79 10.84 -3.99
N THR A 81 10.53 11.06 -4.26
CA THR A 81 9.68 10.13 -4.98
C THR A 81 8.98 10.86 -6.12
N SER A 82 9.13 10.36 -7.34
CA SER A 82 8.39 10.87 -8.49
C SER A 82 7.01 10.25 -8.55
N ALA A 83 6.05 10.95 -9.16
CA ALA A 83 4.73 10.38 -9.47
C ALA A 83 4.86 9.10 -10.29
N TRP A 84 3.90 8.18 -10.09
CA TRP A 84 3.83 6.88 -10.75
C TRP A 84 4.98 5.92 -10.37
N THR A 85 5.64 6.17 -9.24
CA THR A 85 6.64 5.26 -8.66
C THR A 85 5.95 4.23 -7.77
N PHE A 86 6.20 2.95 -8.05
CA PHE A 86 5.69 1.84 -7.23
C PHE A 86 6.57 1.63 -5.99
N GLN A 87 5.93 1.25 -4.91
CA GLN A 87 6.59 1.04 -3.64
C GLN A 87 6.03 -0.17 -2.91
N THR A 88 6.84 -0.74 -2.06
CA THR A 88 6.47 -1.89 -1.23
C THR A 88 7.07 -1.72 0.16
N GLN A 89 6.38 -2.23 1.17
CA GLN A 89 6.84 -2.27 2.54
C GLN A 89 6.44 -3.62 3.14
N ARG A 90 7.34 -4.25 3.86
CA ARG A 90 7.04 -5.49 4.58
C ARG A 90 6.35 -5.20 5.90
N ALA A 91 5.51 -6.14 6.34
CA ALA A 91 5.01 -6.17 7.70
C ALA A 91 6.15 -6.23 8.72
N GLY A 92 5.93 -5.68 9.91
CA GLY A 92 6.89 -5.65 11.01
C GLY A 92 7.92 -4.52 10.93
N VAL A 93 7.97 -3.74 9.86
CA VAL A 93 8.87 -2.57 9.79
C VAL A 93 8.34 -1.46 10.68
N THR A 94 9.23 -0.91 11.50
CA THR A 94 8.94 0.16 12.46
C THR A 94 9.78 1.39 12.13
N HIS A 95 9.16 2.57 12.05
CA HIS A 95 9.84 3.83 11.80
C HIS A 95 8.95 5.04 12.12
N TYR A 96 9.58 6.22 12.15
CA TYR A 96 8.88 7.50 12.01
C TYR A 96 8.88 7.94 10.56
N GLU A 97 7.87 8.70 10.18
CA GLU A 97 7.83 9.41 8.91
C GLU A 97 7.64 10.91 9.14
N GLU A 98 8.14 11.70 8.20
CA GLU A 98 7.95 13.15 8.17
C GLU A 98 7.71 13.56 6.72
N GLY A 99 6.61 14.25 6.44
CA GLY A 99 6.36 14.85 5.13
C GLY A 99 7.17 16.12 4.97
N VAL A 100 7.60 16.41 3.75
CA VAL A 100 8.43 17.56 3.43
C VAL A 100 7.96 18.21 2.13
N GLY A 101 7.57 19.48 2.22
CA GLY A 101 7.24 20.32 1.05
C GLY A 101 5.74 20.45 0.76
N GLU A 102 5.45 21.47 -0.05
CA GLU A 102 4.11 21.80 -0.57
C GLU A 102 4.15 21.89 -2.09
N PRO A 103 3.23 21.24 -2.83
CA PRO A 103 2.18 20.38 -2.31
C PRO A 103 2.73 19.08 -1.69
N PRO A 104 1.99 18.44 -0.78
CA PRO A 104 2.44 17.20 -0.15
C PRO A 104 2.54 16.06 -1.18
N MET A 105 3.57 15.23 -1.05
CA MET A 105 3.61 13.95 -1.78
C MET A 105 2.32 13.15 -1.50
N ARG A 106 1.76 12.51 -2.52
CA ARG A 106 0.59 11.64 -2.34
C ARG A 106 0.80 10.26 -2.95
N SER A 107 0.26 9.26 -2.28
CA SER A 107 0.28 7.88 -2.79
C SER A 107 -0.97 7.11 -2.43
N ILE A 108 -1.27 6.09 -3.22
CA ILE A 108 -2.15 5.00 -2.80
C ILE A 108 -1.32 3.94 -2.11
N GLN A 109 -1.80 3.51 -0.95
CA GLN A 109 -1.21 2.44 -0.14
C GLN A 109 -2.25 1.33 0.04
N ILE A 110 -1.90 0.11 -0.35
CA ILE A 110 -2.74 -1.09 -0.25
C ILE A 110 -2.11 -1.99 0.81
N GLU A 111 -2.71 -2.06 1.99
CA GLU A 111 -2.35 -3.00 3.04
C GLU A 111 -2.95 -4.36 2.72
N LEU A 112 -2.14 -5.41 2.71
CA LEU A 112 -2.53 -6.78 2.36
C LEU A 112 -2.77 -7.58 3.65
N LYS A 113 -4.04 -7.77 4.04
CA LYS A 113 -4.42 -8.46 5.29
C LYS A 113 -4.02 -9.93 5.28
N SER A 114 -3.99 -10.56 4.12
CA SER A 114 -3.50 -11.92 3.99
C SER A 114 -1.97 -11.96 4.10
N PRO A 115 -1.39 -12.89 4.85
CA PRO A 115 0.05 -13.11 4.84
C PRO A 115 0.50 -13.45 3.41
N GLY A 116 1.68 -12.97 3.03
CA GLY A 116 2.26 -13.20 1.71
C GLY A 116 2.34 -14.67 1.35
N PRO A 117 2.45 -14.97 0.06
CA PRO A 117 2.60 -16.34 -0.38
C PRO A 117 3.85 -16.94 0.29
N ARG A 118 3.65 -18.05 0.97
CA ARG A 118 4.74 -18.89 1.48
C ARG A 118 5.33 -19.77 0.37
N ALA A 119 4.70 -19.78 -0.79
CA ALA A 119 5.09 -20.51 -1.99
C ALA A 119 5.65 -19.59 -3.06
N ALA A 120 6.22 -20.16 -4.13
CA ALA A 120 6.70 -19.42 -5.29
C ALA A 120 5.64 -18.46 -5.84
N PRO A 121 6.06 -17.31 -6.41
CA PRO A 121 5.12 -16.33 -6.96
C PRO A 121 4.17 -17.03 -7.94
N VAL A 122 2.88 -16.77 -7.80
CA VAL A 122 1.90 -17.15 -8.83
C VAL A 122 2.32 -16.43 -10.11
N ALA A 123 2.39 -17.15 -11.22
CA ALA A 123 2.67 -16.54 -12.50
C ALA A 123 1.66 -15.41 -12.74
N ALA A 124 2.16 -14.26 -13.19
CA ALA A 124 1.28 -13.15 -13.55
C ALA A 124 0.26 -13.62 -14.57
N ASN A 125 -0.97 -13.11 -14.45
CA ASN A 125 -2.06 -13.42 -15.37
C ASN A 125 -1.65 -13.20 -16.83
N GLU A 126 -1.45 -14.28 -17.57
CA GLU A 126 -0.99 -14.23 -18.95
C GLU A 126 -2.04 -13.54 -19.85
N SER A 127 -3.33 -13.70 -19.55
CA SER A 127 -4.38 -13.03 -20.31
C SER A 127 -4.33 -11.52 -20.17
N LEU A 128 -4.00 -10.97 -19.01
CA LEU A 128 -3.80 -9.53 -18.84
C LEU A 128 -2.53 -9.05 -19.58
N ARG A 129 -1.47 -9.85 -19.59
CA ARG A 129 -0.25 -9.52 -20.37
C ARG A 129 -0.52 -9.47 -21.87
N GLN A 130 -1.36 -10.36 -22.38
CA GLN A 130 -1.76 -10.37 -23.80
C GLN A 130 -2.64 -9.18 -24.14
N LEU A 131 -3.52 -8.76 -23.23
CA LEU A 131 -4.45 -7.66 -23.45
C LEU A 131 -3.80 -6.28 -23.24
N PHE A 132 -2.99 -6.13 -22.20
CA PHE A 132 -2.51 -4.82 -21.75
C PHE A 132 -0.99 -4.65 -21.90
N GLY A 133 -0.29 -5.68 -22.40
CA GLY A 133 1.15 -5.66 -22.57
C GLY A 133 1.91 -6.01 -21.28
N PRO A 134 3.21 -5.70 -21.23
CA PRO A 134 4.04 -6.03 -20.08
C PRO A 134 3.55 -5.33 -18.82
N ALA A 135 3.75 -5.98 -17.67
CA ALA A 135 3.45 -5.37 -16.38
C ALA A 135 4.26 -4.08 -16.20
N ALA A 136 3.60 -3.04 -15.69
CA ALA A 136 4.24 -1.78 -15.33
C ALA A 136 5.18 -1.94 -14.12
N ALA A 137 4.83 -2.86 -13.23
CA ALA A 137 5.68 -3.29 -12.11
C ALA A 137 5.31 -4.71 -11.67
N GLU A 138 6.28 -5.39 -11.05
CA GLU A 138 6.06 -6.70 -10.46
C GLU A 138 6.96 -6.89 -9.24
N ASN A 139 6.42 -7.48 -8.19
CA ASN A 139 7.15 -7.86 -6.98
C ASN A 139 6.59 -9.16 -6.39
N ALA A 140 7.03 -9.54 -5.18
CA ALA A 140 6.57 -10.76 -4.53
C ALA A 140 5.08 -10.73 -4.11
N ARG A 141 4.43 -9.56 -4.09
CA ARG A 141 3.07 -9.37 -3.56
C ARG A 141 2.06 -8.91 -4.58
N ALA A 142 2.49 -8.33 -5.71
CA ALA A 142 1.59 -7.86 -6.75
C ALA A 142 2.25 -7.82 -8.13
N VAL A 143 1.40 -7.93 -9.15
CA VAL A 143 1.70 -7.55 -10.53
C VAL A 143 0.83 -6.37 -10.88
N VAL A 144 1.39 -5.34 -11.50
CA VAL A 144 0.69 -4.10 -11.78
C VAL A 144 0.63 -3.84 -13.28
N PHE A 145 -0.56 -3.60 -13.79
CA PHE A 145 -0.81 -3.22 -15.18
C PHE A 145 -1.28 -1.78 -15.24
N LEU A 146 -0.84 -1.05 -16.25
CA LEU A 146 -1.31 0.30 -16.58
C LEU A 146 -2.23 0.23 -17.81
N LEU A 147 -3.46 0.70 -17.66
CA LEU A 147 -4.41 0.86 -18.73
C LEU A 147 -4.57 2.33 -19.10
N ARG A 148 -4.71 2.57 -20.38
CA ARG A 148 -5.01 3.88 -20.95
C ARG A 148 -6.44 3.93 -21.46
N ALA A 149 -6.90 5.11 -21.87
CA ALA A 149 -8.28 5.30 -22.33
C ALA A 149 -8.73 4.27 -23.36
N GLU A 150 -7.86 3.94 -24.33
CA GLU A 150 -8.15 2.97 -25.40
C GLU A 150 -8.30 1.52 -24.94
N SER A 151 -7.75 1.18 -23.77
CA SER A 151 -7.78 -0.18 -23.22
C SER A 151 -8.58 -0.32 -21.94
N SER A 152 -8.98 0.79 -21.32
CA SER A 152 -9.61 0.77 -20.00
C SER A 152 -10.98 0.09 -19.97
N THR A 153 -11.69 0.02 -21.08
CA THR A 153 -13.02 -0.63 -21.21
C THR A 153 -12.96 -2.06 -21.77
N VAL A 154 -11.77 -2.58 -22.04
CA VAL A 154 -11.62 -3.95 -22.56
C VAL A 154 -12.09 -4.96 -21.52
N THR A 155 -12.93 -5.90 -21.95
CA THR A 155 -13.37 -7.01 -21.09
C THR A 155 -12.19 -7.93 -20.80
N HIS A 156 -11.94 -8.20 -19.54
CA HIS A 156 -10.86 -9.06 -19.08
C HIS A 156 -11.28 -9.89 -17.86
N ARG A 157 -10.45 -10.86 -17.50
CA ARG A 157 -10.66 -11.75 -16.37
C ARG A 157 -9.47 -11.70 -15.43
N HIS A 158 -9.74 -11.63 -14.13
CA HIS A 158 -8.74 -11.73 -13.08
C HIS A 158 -8.53 -13.19 -12.66
N GLU A 159 -7.29 -13.65 -12.62
CA GLU A 159 -6.92 -14.97 -12.11
C GLU A 159 -6.58 -14.94 -10.61
N ALA A 160 -6.25 -13.77 -10.10
CA ALA A 160 -6.06 -13.48 -8.68
C ALA A 160 -6.98 -12.34 -8.24
N ASP A 161 -7.10 -12.12 -6.93
CA ASP A 161 -7.76 -10.92 -6.40
C ASP A 161 -7.04 -9.68 -6.91
N ALA A 162 -7.79 -8.64 -7.24
CA ALA A 162 -7.21 -7.42 -7.78
C ALA A 162 -7.78 -6.15 -7.12
N VAL A 163 -6.97 -5.11 -7.12
CA VAL A 163 -7.39 -3.74 -6.79
C VAL A 163 -7.20 -2.89 -8.03
N GLU A 164 -8.30 -2.34 -8.53
CA GLU A 164 -8.31 -1.39 -9.63
C GLU A 164 -8.36 0.03 -9.09
N ILE A 165 -7.50 0.90 -9.61
CA ILE A 165 -7.38 2.29 -9.18
C ILE A 165 -7.48 3.19 -10.41
N VAL A 166 -8.48 4.07 -10.43
CA VAL A 166 -8.70 5.02 -11.51
C VAL A 166 -8.33 6.42 -11.05
N PHE A 167 -7.45 7.05 -11.79
CA PHE A 167 -7.03 8.46 -11.66
C PHE A 167 -7.58 9.25 -12.83
N ASP A 168 -8.84 9.66 -12.75
CA ASP A 168 -9.55 10.42 -13.79
C ASP A 168 -10.45 11.50 -13.19
N GLY A 169 -9.99 12.12 -12.12
CA GLY A 169 -10.72 13.14 -11.38
C GLY A 169 -9.88 13.71 -10.23
N PRO A 170 -10.46 14.54 -9.39
CA PRO A 170 -9.75 15.18 -8.29
C PRO A 170 -9.28 14.20 -7.21
N GLN A 171 -9.92 13.03 -7.15
CA GLN A 171 -9.56 11.95 -6.23
C GLN A 171 -9.59 10.61 -6.96
N PRO A 172 -8.68 9.68 -6.62
CA PRO A 172 -8.73 8.33 -7.17
C PRO A 172 -9.97 7.56 -6.69
N THR A 173 -10.51 6.74 -7.57
CA THR A 173 -11.54 5.75 -7.21
C THR A 173 -10.93 4.35 -7.19
N VAL A 174 -11.43 3.51 -6.29
CA VAL A 174 -10.87 2.17 -6.03
C VAL A 174 -11.98 1.13 -6.05
N THR A 175 -11.71 0.03 -6.74
CA THR A 175 -12.58 -1.15 -6.79
C THR A 175 -11.78 -2.40 -6.45
N PHE A 176 -12.32 -3.27 -5.61
CA PHE A 176 -11.78 -4.61 -5.40
C PHE A 176 -12.49 -5.60 -6.32
N VAL A 177 -11.72 -6.40 -7.03
CA VAL A 177 -12.22 -7.41 -7.97
C VAL A 177 -11.76 -8.79 -7.52
N PRO A 178 -12.68 -9.68 -7.10
CA PRO A 178 -12.34 -11.03 -6.69
C PRO A 178 -11.77 -11.86 -7.85
N SER A 179 -10.87 -12.79 -7.52
CA SER A 179 -10.36 -13.81 -8.43
C SER A 179 -11.49 -14.53 -9.16
N GLY A 180 -11.27 -14.84 -10.42
CA GLY A 180 -12.25 -15.52 -11.29
C GLY A 180 -13.29 -14.57 -11.91
N THR A 181 -13.33 -13.29 -11.54
CA THR A 181 -14.27 -12.31 -12.08
C THR A 181 -13.87 -11.89 -13.49
N SER A 182 -14.86 -11.84 -14.40
CA SER A 182 -14.73 -11.22 -15.71
C SER A 182 -15.59 -9.96 -15.75
N HIS A 183 -15.02 -8.86 -16.19
CA HIS A 183 -15.74 -7.59 -16.34
C HIS A 183 -15.07 -6.68 -17.37
N SER A 184 -15.74 -5.61 -17.74
CA SER A 184 -15.13 -4.49 -18.45
C SER A 184 -14.66 -3.46 -17.45
N GLY A 185 -13.47 -2.92 -17.66
CA GLY A 185 -12.97 -1.84 -16.82
C GLY A 185 -13.74 -0.53 -17.01
N THR A 186 -13.35 0.50 -16.30
CA THR A 186 -14.00 1.82 -16.30
C THR A 186 -13.48 2.67 -17.45
N ALA A 187 -14.39 3.32 -18.21
CA ALA A 187 -13.98 4.33 -19.19
C ALA A 187 -13.30 5.51 -18.50
N ILE A 188 -12.13 5.89 -18.99
CA ILE A 188 -11.35 7.02 -18.50
C ILE A 188 -11.08 8.02 -19.63
N SER A 189 -10.83 9.27 -19.28
CA SER A 189 -10.45 10.32 -20.24
C SER A 189 -9.08 10.04 -20.88
N ALA A 190 -8.74 10.75 -21.93
CA ALA A 190 -7.43 10.62 -22.59
C ALA A 190 -6.24 10.93 -21.66
N SER A 191 -6.44 11.75 -20.64
CA SER A 191 -5.44 12.05 -19.61
C SER A 191 -5.52 11.14 -18.39
N GLY A 192 -6.61 10.37 -18.25
CA GLY A 192 -6.83 9.42 -17.15
C GLY A 192 -5.86 8.25 -17.18
N ARG A 193 -5.71 7.62 -16.05
CA ARG A 193 -4.93 6.39 -15.87
C ARG A 193 -5.72 5.42 -15.02
N MET A 194 -5.65 4.15 -15.37
CA MET A 194 -6.17 3.06 -14.56
C MET A 194 -5.03 2.08 -14.29
N TYR A 195 -4.90 1.68 -13.04
CA TYR A 195 -3.93 0.66 -12.62
C TYR A 195 -4.67 -0.53 -12.05
N ILE A 196 -4.25 -1.72 -12.47
CA ILE A 196 -4.70 -2.99 -11.91
C ILE A 196 -3.56 -3.56 -11.08
N PHE A 197 -3.78 -3.76 -9.79
CA PHE A 197 -2.88 -4.48 -8.90
C PHE A 197 -3.44 -5.89 -8.70
N GLU A 198 -2.92 -6.88 -9.42
CA GLU A 198 -3.20 -8.29 -9.14
C GLU A 198 -2.37 -8.75 -7.94
N LEU A 199 -3.05 -9.22 -6.91
CA LEU A 199 -2.45 -9.60 -5.62
C LEU A 199 -1.95 -11.06 -5.66
N LYS A 200 -0.77 -11.30 -5.04
CA LYS A 200 -0.13 -12.63 -5.00
C LYS A 200 -0.21 -13.23 -3.60
#